data_5210225d204352966925d039ff107ca5
#
_entry.id   5210225d204352966925d039ff107ca5
#
_cell.length_a   1.000
_cell.length_b   1.000
_cell.length_c   1.000
_cell.angle_alpha   90.00
_cell.angle_beta   90.00
_cell.angle_gamma   90.00
#
_symmetry.space_group_name_H-M   'P 1'
#
loop_
_entity.id
_entity.type
_entity.pdbx_description
1 polymer ?
#
loop_
_entity_poly.entity_id
_entity_poly.type
_entity_poly.pdbx_seq_one_letter_code
_entity_poly.pdbx_strand_id
1 'polypeptide(L)'
;GGGGGGGPRGGGYVSRRSERRLGASVGEEFECSLCLRLLYEPVTTGCGHTFCKPCLGRVADHSSRCPYCRTVLYYFAGEMATNQTLNNILLKHFPEECRARAAEESTAPQTAPGSTPGQRRVLPLFVMTSVFPGQRQALNIFEPRYRLLVRRVMMGSRRLGMIPHGGSDGVPLRLGTEVEIVECEAQPDGRFHIEVVGLQRFMVEEDWEQEI
;
A
#
# COMPACT_ATOMS: atom_id res chain seq x y z
N GLY A 1 67.28 -8.89 -45.88
CA GLY A 1 65.88 -9.06 -45.78
C GLY A 1 65.41 -8.98 -44.35
N GLY A 2 64.71 -7.97 -43.94
CA GLY A 2 64.22 -7.83 -42.62
C GLY A 2 62.71 -8.08 -42.63
N GLY A 3 62.21 -9.02 -41.81
CA GLY A 3 60.84 -9.28 -41.59
C GLY A 3 60.36 -8.59 -40.31
N GLY A 4 59.49 -7.64 -40.44
CA GLY A 4 58.82 -7.00 -39.30
C GLY A 4 57.48 -7.69 -38.96
N GLY A 5 57.40 -8.32 -37.79
CA GLY A 5 56.17 -8.87 -37.22
C GLY A 5 55.38 -7.81 -36.47
N GLY A 6 54.22 -7.45 -36.98
CA GLY A 6 53.26 -6.61 -36.26
C GLY A 6 52.32 -7.46 -35.40
N GLY A 7 52.48 -7.38 -34.08
CA GLY A 7 51.54 -8.00 -33.14
C GLY A 7 50.26 -7.18 -33.00
N PRO A 8 49.11 -7.81 -32.72
CA PRO A 8 47.85 -7.11 -32.58
C PRO A 8 47.78 -6.32 -31.26
N ARG A 9 47.48 -5.05 -31.38
CA ARG A 9 47.17 -4.18 -30.21
C ARG A 9 45.88 -4.60 -29.58
N GLY A 10 45.95 -5.25 -28.42
CA GLY A 10 44.82 -5.49 -27.56
C GLY A 10 44.28 -4.16 -27.03
N GLY A 11 43.17 -3.70 -27.57
CA GLY A 11 42.40 -2.60 -27.01
C GLY A 11 41.76 -3.06 -25.71
N GLY A 12 42.36 -2.72 -24.58
CA GLY A 12 41.77 -2.91 -23.29
C GLY A 12 40.53 -2.00 -23.19
N TYR A 13 39.36 -2.61 -23.12
CA TYR A 13 38.11 -1.93 -22.78
C TYR A 13 38.20 -1.58 -21.30
N VAL A 14 38.66 -0.40 -20.96
CA VAL A 14 38.61 0.14 -19.60
C VAL A 14 37.15 0.61 -19.41
N SER A 15 36.34 -0.25 -18.81
CA SER A 15 35.08 0.15 -18.26
C SER A 15 35.34 1.28 -17.26
N ARG A 16 35.03 2.49 -17.66
CA ARG A 16 34.94 3.63 -16.73
C ARG A 16 33.75 3.36 -15.80
N ARG A 17 34.00 2.54 -14.79
CA ARG A 17 33.18 2.55 -13.57
C ARG A 17 33.32 3.97 -13.03
N SER A 18 32.30 4.78 -13.24
CA SER A 18 32.22 6.14 -12.70
C SER A 18 32.44 6.03 -11.19
N GLU A 19 33.60 6.54 -10.73
CA GLU A 19 33.82 6.86 -9.32
C GLU A 19 32.75 7.91 -8.93
N ARG A 20 31.56 7.46 -8.59
CA ARG A 20 30.62 8.29 -7.88
C ARG A 20 31.25 8.53 -6.50
N ARG A 21 31.65 9.75 -6.28
CA ARG A 21 32.10 10.26 -4.98
C ARG A 21 31.09 9.82 -3.94
N LEU A 22 31.60 9.23 -2.85
CA LEU A 22 30.87 8.98 -1.62
C LEU A 22 30.46 10.33 -0.98
N GLY A 23 29.49 10.98 -1.58
CA GLY A 23 28.78 12.11 -1.06
C GLY A 23 27.31 11.74 -1.16
N ALA A 24 26.75 11.26 -0.05
CA ALA A 24 25.32 11.18 0.24
C ALA A 24 24.38 10.67 -0.89
N SER A 25 24.80 9.74 -1.72
CA SER A 25 23.84 8.99 -2.52
C SER A 25 23.44 7.75 -1.71
N VAL A 26 22.14 7.60 -1.48
CA VAL A 26 21.53 6.36 -1.02
C VAL A 26 22.11 5.22 -1.87
N GLY A 27 22.69 4.19 -1.25
CA GLY A 27 23.15 3.03 -1.99
C GLY A 27 21.99 2.37 -2.72
N GLU A 28 22.20 1.87 -3.92
CA GLU A 28 21.15 1.24 -4.74
C GLU A 28 20.43 0.10 -3.98
N GLU A 29 21.11 -0.49 -3.00
CA GLU A 29 20.56 -1.54 -2.12
C GLU A 29 19.43 -1.04 -1.22
N PHE A 30 19.37 0.27 -0.95
CA PHE A 30 18.34 0.88 -0.11
C PHE A 30 17.27 1.62 -0.91
N GLU A 31 17.28 1.49 -2.23
CA GLU A 31 16.28 2.09 -3.10
C GLU A 31 15.13 1.12 -3.37
N CYS A 32 13.92 1.66 -3.32
CA CYS A 32 12.73 0.93 -3.73
C CYS A 32 12.69 0.86 -5.26
N SER A 33 12.66 -0.33 -5.83
CA SER A 33 12.61 -0.53 -7.29
C SER A 33 11.30 -0.02 -7.95
N LEU A 34 10.28 0.31 -7.16
CA LEU A 34 9.01 0.83 -7.66
C LEU A 34 8.98 2.37 -7.75
N CYS A 35 9.54 3.06 -6.79
CA CYS A 35 9.55 4.53 -6.78
C CYS A 35 10.96 5.13 -6.99
N LEU A 36 12.00 4.29 -7.10
CA LEU A 36 13.41 4.69 -7.31
C LEU A 36 13.91 5.69 -6.27
N ARG A 37 13.47 5.52 -5.03
CA ARG A 37 13.80 6.40 -3.90
C ARG A 37 14.15 5.55 -2.69
N LEU A 38 14.73 6.18 -1.65
CA LEU A 38 15.01 5.52 -0.37
C LEU A 38 13.79 4.74 0.11
N LEU A 39 13.98 3.50 0.54
CA LEU A 39 12.94 2.67 1.14
C LEU A 39 12.28 3.39 2.31
N TYR A 40 10.96 3.40 2.33
CA TYR A 40 10.13 3.96 3.40
C TYR A 40 9.21 2.87 3.96
N GLU A 41 9.25 2.66 5.27
CA GLU A 41 8.57 1.53 5.92
C GLU A 41 8.82 0.21 5.15
N PRO A 42 10.10 -0.22 5.04
CA PRO A 42 10.46 -1.33 4.16
C PRO A 42 9.74 -2.62 4.54
N VAL A 43 9.14 -3.25 3.56
CA VAL A 43 8.45 -4.53 3.69
C VAL A 43 9.14 -5.55 2.80
N THR A 44 9.53 -6.68 3.39
CA THR A 44 10.13 -7.80 2.67
C THR A 44 9.07 -8.87 2.42
N THR A 45 8.86 -9.19 1.15
CA THR A 45 7.89 -10.21 0.71
C THR A 45 8.42 -11.62 1.01
N GLY A 46 7.54 -12.63 1.01
CA GLY A 46 7.93 -14.03 1.22
C GLY A 46 8.88 -14.59 0.14
N CYS A 47 8.96 -13.96 -1.02
CA CYS A 47 9.96 -14.28 -2.06
C CYS A 47 11.28 -13.49 -1.91
N GLY A 48 11.46 -12.76 -0.80
CA GLY A 48 12.71 -12.07 -0.44
C GLY A 48 12.89 -10.66 -1.03
N HIS A 49 11.96 -10.14 -1.83
CA HIS A 49 12.07 -8.80 -2.40
C HIS A 49 11.51 -7.75 -1.45
N THR A 50 12.19 -6.59 -1.39
CA THR A 50 11.85 -5.51 -0.47
C THR A 50 11.37 -4.27 -1.22
N PHE A 51 10.31 -3.65 -0.72
CA PHE A 51 9.69 -2.45 -1.28
C PHE A 51 9.23 -1.52 -0.17
N CYS A 52 8.96 -0.26 -0.50
CA CYS A 52 8.20 0.58 0.42
C CYS A 52 6.80 -0.02 0.65
N LYS A 53 6.32 0.02 1.89
CA LYS A 53 4.96 -0.43 2.24
C LYS A 53 3.88 0.23 1.38
N PRO A 54 3.86 1.58 1.20
CA PRO A 54 2.88 2.24 0.34
C PRO A 54 3.02 1.86 -1.14
N CYS A 55 4.24 1.63 -1.64
CA CYS A 55 4.44 1.23 -3.04
C CYS A 55 3.91 -0.18 -3.30
N LEU A 56 4.22 -1.13 -2.41
CA LEU A 56 3.70 -2.48 -2.52
C LEU A 56 2.18 -2.53 -2.38
N GLY A 57 1.61 -1.66 -1.53
CA GLY A 57 0.18 -1.50 -1.39
C GLY A 57 -0.51 -1.13 -2.69
N ARG A 58 0.00 -0.11 -3.39
CA ARG A 58 -0.54 0.30 -4.70
C ARG A 58 -0.45 -0.80 -5.76
N VAL A 59 0.62 -1.58 -5.76
CA VAL A 59 0.71 -2.76 -6.66
C VAL A 59 -0.30 -3.83 -6.27
N ALA A 60 -0.51 -4.07 -4.99
CA ALA A 60 -1.47 -5.05 -4.49
C ALA A 60 -2.91 -4.72 -4.87
N ASP A 61 -3.24 -3.44 -5.14
CA ASP A 61 -4.53 -3.03 -5.66
C ASP A 61 -4.85 -3.63 -7.04
N HIS A 62 -3.82 -3.87 -7.85
CA HIS A 62 -3.96 -4.34 -9.24
C HIS A 62 -3.46 -5.78 -9.43
N SER A 63 -2.55 -6.26 -8.60
CA SER A 63 -1.92 -7.56 -8.76
C SER A 63 -1.56 -8.20 -7.43
N SER A 64 -1.87 -9.49 -7.28
CA SER A 64 -1.42 -10.31 -6.16
C SER A 64 -0.03 -10.92 -6.38
N ARG A 65 0.78 -10.37 -7.28
CA ARG A 65 2.10 -10.90 -7.62
C ARG A 65 3.21 -9.93 -7.24
N CYS A 66 4.37 -10.49 -6.87
CA CYS A 66 5.58 -9.69 -6.63
C CYS A 66 5.94 -8.87 -7.89
N PRO A 67 6.13 -7.54 -7.77
CA PRO A 67 6.49 -6.70 -8.91
C PRO A 67 7.81 -7.08 -9.58
N TYR A 68 8.70 -7.71 -8.83
CA TYR A 68 10.03 -8.08 -9.30
C TYR A 68 10.09 -9.49 -9.92
N CYS A 69 9.64 -10.52 -9.18
CA CYS A 69 9.75 -11.93 -9.62
C CYS A 69 8.43 -12.59 -9.98
N ARG A 70 7.30 -11.89 -9.88
CA ARG A 70 5.95 -12.36 -10.22
C ARG A 70 5.44 -13.53 -9.36
N THR A 71 6.16 -13.92 -8.33
CA THR A 71 5.67 -14.91 -7.34
C THR A 71 4.38 -14.41 -6.72
N VAL A 72 3.40 -15.31 -6.55
CA VAL A 72 2.12 -14.97 -5.93
C VAL A 72 2.34 -14.59 -4.46
N LEU A 73 1.77 -13.47 -4.06
CA LEU A 73 1.80 -12.96 -2.68
C LEU A 73 0.45 -13.26 -2.03
N TYR A 74 0.45 -14.03 -0.95
CA TYR A 74 -0.76 -14.50 -0.27
C TYR A 74 -1.20 -13.59 0.89
N TYR A 75 -0.69 -12.36 0.96
CA TYR A 75 -0.97 -11.41 2.03
C TYR A 75 -1.07 -9.98 1.50
N PHE A 76 -1.66 -9.11 2.29
CA PHE A 76 -1.74 -7.68 1.98
C PHE A 76 -0.49 -6.95 2.40
N ALA A 77 -0.10 -5.94 1.65
CA ALA A 77 0.99 -5.06 2.04
C ALA A 77 0.73 -4.39 3.40
N GLY A 78 -0.55 -4.13 3.74
CA GLY A 78 -0.96 -3.55 5.02
C GLY A 78 -0.79 -4.47 6.23
N GLU A 79 -0.89 -5.79 6.02
CA GLU A 79 -0.68 -6.81 7.07
C GLU A 79 0.79 -7.15 7.26
N MET A 80 1.62 -6.82 6.27
CA MET A 80 3.04 -7.09 6.35
C MET A 80 3.71 -6.17 7.34
N ALA A 81 4.39 -6.78 8.30
CA ALA A 81 5.21 -6.04 9.24
C ALA A 81 6.38 -5.34 8.51
N THR A 82 6.65 -4.12 8.91
CA THR A 82 7.86 -3.42 8.48
C THR A 82 9.09 -4.23 8.90
N ASN A 83 10.04 -4.40 8.00
CA ASN A 83 11.33 -5.00 8.31
C ASN A 83 12.10 -4.07 9.26
N GLN A 84 11.99 -4.35 10.58
CA GLN A 84 12.53 -3.48 11.63
C GLN A 84 14.05 -3.32 11.52
N THR A 85 14.77 -4.38 11.19
CA THR A 85 16.23 -4.33 11.04
C THR A 85 16.62 -3.36 9.95
N LEU A 86 16.03 -3.49 8.77
CA LEU A 86 16.29 -2.62 7.64
C LEU A 86 15.84 -1.18 7.94
N ASN A 87 14.68 -1.01 8.54
CA ASN A 87 14.18 0.31 8.93
C ASN A 87 15.13 1.03 9.91
N ASN A 88 15.66 0.31 10.89
CA ASN A 88 16.62 0.87 11.84
C ASN A 88 17.95 1.26 11.17
N ILE A 89 18.40 0.48 10.22
CA ILE A 89 19.60 0.81 9.41
C ILE A 89 19.35 2.11 8.63
N LEU A 90 18.19 2.24 7.97
CA LEU A 90 17.83 3.42 7.21
C LEU A 90 17.78 4.67 8.09
N LEU A 91 17.09 4.60 9.23
CA LEU A 91 17.00 5.71 10.20
C LEU A 91 18.36 6.13 10.75
N LYS A 92 19.28 5.19 10.92
CA LYS A 92 20.61 5.47 11.42
C LYS A 92 21.54 6.12 10.37
N HIS A 93 21.46 5.68 9.13
CA HIS A 93 22.42 6.09 8.09
C HIS A 93 21.87 7.19 7.16
N PHE A 94 20.55 7.33 7.05
CA PHE A 94 19.88 8.27 6.16
C PHE A 94 18.76 9.05 6.89
N PRO A 95 19.04 9.67 8.05
CA PRO A 95 17.99 10.27 8.90
C PRO A 95 17.26 11.44 8.23
N GLU A 96 17.95 12.24 7.41
CA GLU A 96 17.33 13.39 6.73
C GLU A 96 16.39 12.92 5.60
N GLU A 97 16.84 11.97 4.81
CA GLU A 97 16.07 11.38 3.72
C GLU A 97 14.83 10.64 4.27
N CYS A 98 14.97 9.92 5.38
CA CYS A 98 13.84 9.29 6.05
C CYS A 98 12.81 10.31 6.54
N ARG A 99 13.25 11.45 7.10
CA ARG A 99 12.35 12.54 7.51
C ARG A 99 11.64 13.17 6.32
N ALA A 100 12.36 13.44 5.25
CA ALA A 100 11.76 13.97 4.02
C ALA A 100 10.71 13.03 3.46
N ARG A 101 10.99 11.72 3.42
CA ARG A 101 10.03 10.69 2.97
C ARG A 101 8.78 10.63 3.86
N ALA A 102 8.96 10.69 5.18
CA ALA A 102 7.85 10.69 6.13
C ALA A 102 6.96 11.93 5.97
N ALA A 103 7.55 13.11 5.76
CA ALA A 103 6.81 14.34 5.53
C ALA A 103 5.96 14.31 4.26
N GLU A 104 6.51 13.78 3.16
CA GLU A 104 5.80 13.63 1.90
C GLU A 104 4.63 12.65 2.01
N GLU A 105 4.82 11.51 2.66
CA GLU A 105 3.79 10.50 2.84
C GLU A 105 2.69 10.97 3.81
N SER A 106 3.04 11.85 4.77
CA SER A 106 2.08 12.48 5.70
C SER A 106 1.18 13.52 5.02
N THR A 107 1.59 14.05 3.87
CA THR A 107 0.79 15.02 3.07
C THR A 107 -0.22 14.31 2.15
N ALA A 108 -0.09 13.01 1.94
CA ALA A 108 -1.13 12.23 1.26
C ALA A 108 -2.39 12.21 2.13
N PRO A 109 -3.61 12.31 1.56
CA PRO A 109 -4.84 12.31 2.33
C PRO A 109 -4.98 10.99 3.08
N GLN A 110 -4.49 10.98 4.32
CA GLN A 110 -4.63 9.85 5.23
C GLN A 110 -6.02 9.93 5.86
N THR A 111 -6.76 8.83 5.80
CA THR A 111 -7.92 8.62 6.66
C THR A 111 -7.42 8.42 8.09
N ALA A 112 -7.12 9.53 8.78
CA ALA A 112 -6.59 9.50 10.14
C ALA A 112 -7.63 8.98 11.14
N PRO A 113 -7.27 8.05 12.05
CA PRO A 113 -8.13 7.68 13.16
C PRO A 113 -8.10 8.79 14.23
N GLY A 114 -9.25 9.30 14.59
CA GLY A 114 -9.42 10.17 15.75
C GLY A 114 -9.71 11.64 15.44
N SER A 115 -10.83 11.91 14.77
CA SER A 115 -11.33 13.29 14.62
C SER A 115 -12.36 13.64 15.68
N THR A 116 -12.29 14.87 16.18
CA THR A 116 -13.25 15.49 17.09
C THR A 116 -14.68 15.46 16.47
N PRO A 117 -15.76 15.33 17.25
CA PRO A 117 -17.11 15.42 16.73
C PRO A 117 -17.33 16.74 15.97
N GLY A 118 -17.77 16.66 14.70
CA GLY A 118 -18.04 17.81 13.82
C GLY A 118 -17.01 18.05 12.72
N GLN A 119 -15.92 17.29 12.63
CA GLN A 119 -14.95 17.41 11.54
C GLN A 119 -15.37 16.54 10.35
N ARG A 120 -15.37 17.11 9.13
CA ARG A 120 -15.60 16.36 7.89
C ARG A 120 -14.50 15.29 7.73
N ARG A 121 -14.93 14.06 7.53
CA ARG A 121 -14.03 12.91 7.34
C ARG A 121 -14.34 12.24 6.01
N VAL A 122 -13.29 11.87 5.30
CA VAL A 122 -13.41 11.01 4.13
C VAL A 122 -13.43 9.56 4.62
N LEU A 123 -14.51 8.86 4.30
CA LEU A 123 -14.71 7.48 4.71
C LEU A 123 -15.04 6.64 3.46
N PRO A 124 -14.26 5.57 3.15
CA PRO A 124 -14.61 4.69 2.05
C PRO A 124 -15.97 4.05 2.27
N LEU A 125 -16.84 4.07 1.26
CA LEU A 125 -18.21 3.60 1.39
C LEU A 125 -18.41 2.20 0.79
N PHE A 126 -19.11 1.37 1.55
CA PHE A 126 -19.57 0.06 1.15
C PHE A 126 -21.10 0.06 1.09
N VAL A 127 -21.62 0.00 -0.14
CA VAL A 127 -23.05 0.08 -0.39
C VAL A 127 -23.63 -1.33 -0.49
N MET A 128 -24.28 -1.81 0.54
CA MET A 128 -24.90 -3.14 0.54
C MET A 128 -26.03 -3.27 1.56
N THR A 129 -25.72 -3.23 2.84
CA THR A 129 -26.65 -3.49 3.93
C THR A 129 -26.43 -2.54 5.10
N SER A 130 -27.39 -2.49 6.01
CA SER A 130 -27.28 -1.76 7.27
C SER A 130 -26.62 -2.63 8.32
N VAL A 131 -25.72 -2.03 9.09
CA VAL A 131 -25.18 -2.59 10.32
C VAL A 131 -25.47 -1.60 11.43
N PHE A 132 -25.93 -2.07 12.59
CA PHE A 132 -26.19 -1.19 13.73
C PHE A 132 -24.94 -1.03 14.60
N PRO A 133 -24.80 0.10 15.31
CA PRO A 133 -23.73 0.25 16.30
C PRO A 133 -23.72 -0.92 17.29
N GLY A 134 -22.53 -1.51 17.52
CA GLY A 134 -22.33 -2.70 18.34
C GLY A 134 -22.65 -4.04 17.67
N GLN A 135 -23.29 -4.04 16.52
CA GLN A 135 -23.58 -5.26 15.76
C GLN A 135 -22.31 -5.79 15.09
N ARG A 136 -22.12 -7.12 15.12
CA ARG A 136 -21.13 -7.84 14.33
C ARG A 136 -21.79 -8.40 13.07
N GLN A 137 -21.08 -8.30 11.95
CA GLN A 137 -21.55 -8.78 10.67
C GLN A 137 -20.41 -9.45 9.90
N ALA A 138 -20.61 -10.71 9.54
CA ALA A 138 -19.72 -11.41 8.63
C ALA A 138 -20.12 -11.13 7.17
N LEU A 139 -19.12 -10.86 6.32
CA LEU A 139 -19.31 -10.53 4.91
C LEU A 139 -18.35 -11.34 4.04
N ASN A 140 -18.84 -11.79 2.89
CA ASN A 140 -18.02 -12.41 1.85
C ASN A 140 -17.83 -11.41 0.70
N ILE A 141 -16.62 -10.93 0.53
CA ILE A 141 -16.29 -9.89 -0.44
C ILE A 141 -15.73 -10.52 -1.71
N PHE A 142 -16.50 -10.52 -2.78
CA PHE A 142 -16.13 -11.12 -4.07
C PHE A 142 -16.04 -10.09 -5.21
N GLU A 143 -16.79 -8.98 -5.13
CA GLU A 143 -16.77 -7.94 -6.16
C GLU A 143 -15.42 -7.22 -6.22
N PRO A 144 -14.83 -7.00 -7.43
CA PRO A 144 -13.52 -6.38 -7.57
C PRO A 144 -13.38 -5.02 -6.87
N ARG A 145 -14.40 -4.14 -6.99
CA ARG A 145 -14.42 -2.82 -6.35
C ARG A 145 -14.33 -2.91 -4.82
N TYR A 146 -15.04 -3.83 -4.21
CA TYR A 146 -15.01 -4.00 -2.75
C TYR A 146 -13.79 -4.78 -2.27
N ARG A 147 -13.22 -5.66 -3.09
CA ARG A 147 -11.93 -6.28 -2.81
C ARG A 147 -10.82 -5.22 -2.73
N LEU A 148 -10.84 -4.23 -3.64
CA LEU A 148 -9.92 -3.10 -3.61
C LEU A 148 -10.16 -2.22 -2.38
N LEU A 149 -11.42 -1.90 -2.07
CA LEU A 149 -11.80 -1.12 -0.89
C LEU A 149 -11.27 -1.78 0.39
N VAL A 150 -11.52 -3.09 0.58
CA VAL A 150 -11.03 -3.83 1.76
C VAL A 150 -9.51 -3.77 1.86
N ARG A 151 -8.77 -3.99 0.75
CA ARG A 151 -7.30 -3.87 0.74
C ARG A 151 -6.83 -2.51 1.21
N ARG A 152 -7.40 -1.43 0.66
CA ARG A 152 -7.03 -0.06 1.04
C ARG A 152 -7.33 0.25 2.50
N VAL A 153 -8.51 -0.16 2.97
CA VAL A 153 -8.93 0.05 4.36
C VAL A 153 -8.03 -0.72 5.34
N MET A 154 -7.67 -1.95 5.00
CA MET A 154 -6.77 -2.77 5.82
C MET A 154 -5.34 -2.20 5.92
N MET A 155 -4.90 -1.43 4.93
CA MET A 155 -3.61 -0.72 4.97
C MET A 155 -3.64 0.54 5.84
N GLY A 156 -4.82 1.01 6.23
CA GLY A 156 -5.04 2.25 6.96
C GLY A 156 -5.80 2.06 8.27
N SER A 157 -6.93 2.73 8.37
CA SER A 157 -7.73 2.83 9.60
C SER A 157 -8.51 1.57 9.97
N ARG A 158 -8.63 0.59 9.08
CA ARG A 158 -9.53 -0.56 9.15
C ARG A 158 -11.02 -0.17 9.24
N ARG A 159 -11.37 1.09 8.93
CA ARG A 159 -12.71 1.64 9.06
C ARG A 159 -13.29 2.01 7.71
N LEU A 160 -14.56 1.70 7.54
CA LEU A 160 -15.33 2.04 6.36
C LEU A 160 -16.77 2.42 6.75
N GLY A 161 -17.47 3.10 5.86
CA GLY A 161 -18.88 3.41 6.03
C GLY A 161 -19.75 2.37 5.34
N MET A 162 -20.68 1.76 6.03
CA MET A 162 -21.70 0.91 5.44
C MET A 162 -22.99 1.68 5.28
N ILE A 163 -23.50 1.73 4.04
CA ILE A 163 -24.79 2.31 3.70
C ILE A 163 -25.66 1.27 3.01
N PRO A 164 -26.95 1.19 3.35
CA PRO A 164 -27.85 0.30 2.64
C PRO A 164 -28.15 0.82 1.23
N HIS A 165 -28.44 -0.09 0.33
CA HIS A 165 -29.07 0.28 -0.94
C HIS A 165 -30.34 1.07 -0.63
N GLY A 166 -30.59 2.11 -1.42
CA GLY A 166 -31.87 2.83 -1.38
C GLY A 166 -33.04 1.94 -1.78
N GLY A 167 -34.25 2.48 -1.59
CA GLY A 167 -35.48 1.78 -1.94
C GLY A 167 -35.63 1.47 -3.43
N SER A 168 -36.82 1.54 -3.97
CA SER A 168 -37.16 1.16 -5.36
C SER A 168 -36.44 1.96 -6.45
N ASP A 169 -35.85 3.09 -6.12
CA ASP A 169 -35.10 3.97 -7.02
C ASP A 169 -33.60 3.62 -7.12
N GLY A 170 -33.10 2.70 -6.29
CA GLY A 170 -31.71 2.25 -6.31
C GLY A 170 -30.68 3.26 -5.78
N VAL A 171 -31.11 4.45 -5.35
CA VAL A 171 -30.23 5.49 -4.82
C VAL A 171 -29.79 5.10 -3.39
N PRO A 172 -28.48 5.09 -3.09
CA PRO A 172 -28.01 4.80 -1.74
C PRO A 172 -28.57 5.78 -0.70
N LEU A 173 -28.92 5.27 0.46
CA LEU A 173 -29.35 6.13 1.56
C LEU A 173 -28.18 6.95 2.09
N ARG A 174 -28.45 8.18 2.49
CA ARG A 174 -27.40 9.06 3.04
C ARG A 174 -27.05 8.80 4.50
N LEU A 175 -27.79 7.91 5.17
CA LEU A 175 -27.53 7.51 6.55
C LEU A 175 -26.84 6.15 6.57
N GLY A 176 -25.67 6.08 7.19
CA GLY A 176 -24.88 4.87 7.31
C GLY A 176 -24.32 4.63 8.71
N THR A 177 -23.57 3.56 8.84
CA THR A 177 -22.85 3.22 10.05
C THR A 177 -21.36 3.05 9.73
N GLU A 178 -20.51 3.77 10.44
CA GLU A 178 -19.07 3.51 10.43
C GLU A 178 -18.83 2.17 11.09
N VAL A 179 -18.06 1.31 10.43
CA VAL A 179 -17.71 -0.01 10.93
C VAL A 179 -16.19 -0.19 10.93
N GLU A 180 -15.71 -1.05 11.81
CA GLU A 180 -14.32 -1.47 11.86
C GLU A 180 -14.21 -2.94 11.45
N ILE A 181 -13.26 -3.25 10.58
CA ILE A 181 -12.93 -4.63 10.22
C ILE A 181 -12.10 -5.21 11.35
N VAL A 182 -12.69 -6.16 12.09
CA VAL A 182 -12.05 -6.83 13.23
C VAL A 182 -11.34 -8.10 12.81
N GLU A 183 -11.86 -8.80 11.79
CA GLU A 183 -11.24 -9.98 11.19
C GLU A 183 -11.23 -9.85 9.67
N CYS A 184 -10.17 -10.32 9.02
CA CYS A 184 -10.05 -10.31 7.58
C CYS A 184 -9.22 -11.52 7.12
N GLU A 185 -9.84 -12.42 6.39
CA GLU A 185 -9.22 -13.62 5.84
C GLU A 185 -9.22 -13.55 4.31
N ALA A 186 -8.02 -13.55 3.72
CA ALA A 186 -7.85 -13.60 2.27
C ALA A 186 -8.02 -15.03 1.76
N GLN A 187 -8.84 -15.20 0.73
CA GLN A 187 -9.03 -16.48 0.07
C GLN A 187 -8.09 -16.62 -1.15
N PRO A 188 -7.68 -17.85 -1.51
CA PRO A 188 -6.77 -18.10 -2.65
C PRO A 188 -7.30 -17.56 -3.99
N ASP A 189 -8.61 -17.47 -4.15
CA ASP A 189 -9.28 -16.92 -5.33
C ASP A 189 -9.37 -15.38 -5.33
N GLY A 190 -8.81 -14.74 -4.30
CA GLY A 190 -8.76 -13.30 -4.12
C GLY A 190 -10.02 -12.69 -3.51
N ARG A 191 -10.97 -13.48 -3.06
CA ARG A 191 -12.09 -13.05 -2.20
C ARG A 191 -11.60 -12.78 -0.77
N PHE A 192 -12.45 -12.08 0.02
CA PHE A 192 -12.21 -11.86 1.44
C PHE A 192 -13.41 -12.29 2.25
N HIS A 193 -13.14 -13.01 3.32
CA HIS A 193 -14.07 -13.13 4.42
C HIS A 193 -13.68 -12.10 5.47
N ILE A 194 -14.58 -11.19 5.77
CA ILE A 194 -14.35 -10.16 6.79
C ILE A 194 -15.42 -10.23 7.85
N GLU A 195 -15.06 -9.89 9.09
CA GLU A 195 -16.00 -9.56 10.14
C GLU A 195 -15.87 -8.09 10.48
N VAL A 196 -16.99 -7.39 10.52
CA VAL A 196 -17.07 -5.97 10.86
C VAL A 196 -17.89 -5.77 12.13
N VAL A 197 -17.56 -4.71 12.88
CA VAL A 197 -18.30 -4.24 14.04
C VAL A 197 -18.78 -2.82 13.79
N GLY A 198 -20.08 -2.59 13.98
CA GLY A 198 -20.68 -1.25 13.90
C GLY A 198 -20.16 -0.35 15.03
N LEU A 199 -19.71 0.86 14.69
CA LEU A 199 -19.22 1.83 15.66
C LEU A 199 -20.27 2.93 15.91
N GLN A 200 -20.42 3.84 14.97
CA GLN A 200 -21.29 5.00 15.12
C GLN A 200 -22.02 5.31 13.81
N ARG A 201 -23.15 5.97 13.91
CA ARG A 201 -23.90 6.45 12.73
C ARG A 201 -23.23 7.69 12.14
N PHE A 202 -23.32 7.83 10.83
CA PHE A 202 -22.91 9.03 10.12
C PHE A 202 -23.93 9.38 9.03
N MET A 203 -23.88 10.64 8.57
CA MET A 203 -24.61 11.10 7.41
C MET A 203 -23.65 11.44 6.30
N VAL A 204 -23.94 10.99 5.08
CA VAL A 204 -23.17 11.33 3.88
C VAL A 204 -23.54 12.76 3.47
N GLU A 205 -22.60 13.68 3.54
CA GLU A 205 -22.77 15.05 3.06
C GLU A 205 -22.51 15.13 1.56
N GLU A 206 -21.40 14.51 1.12
CA GLU A 206 -20.94 14.48 -0.25
C GLU A 206 -20.31 13.12 -0.55
N ASP A 207 -20.54 12.60 -1.74
CA ASP A 207 -19.98 11.33 -2.21
C ASP A 207 -19.47 11.47 -3.64
N TRP A 208 -18.45 10.68 -3.98
CA TRP A 208 -17.89 10.61 -5.33
C TRP A 208 -17.36 9.20 -5.60
N GLU A 209 -17.39 8.80 -6.85
CA GLU A 209 -16.73 7.59 -7.30
C GLU A 209 -15.27 7.87 -7.64
N GLN A 210 -14.39 7.03 -7.16
CA GLN A 210 -12.98 7.05 -7.53
C GLN A 210 -12.76 6.02 -8.62
N GLU A 211 -12.29 6.47 -9.79
CA GLU A 211 -11.86 5.56 -10.85
C GLU A 211 -10.70 4.66 -10.37
N ILE A 212 -10.76 3.38 -10.75
CA ILE A 212 -9.85 2.31 -10.33
C ILE A 212 -8.78 2.10 -11.41
#